data_9807a6015bb45ff25bd6e38145d32a3e
#
_entry.id   9807a6015bb45ff25bd6e38145d32a3e
#
_cell.length_a   1.000
_cell.length_b   1.000
_cell.length_c   1.000
_cell.angle_alpha   90.00
_cell.angle_beta   90.00
_cell.angle_gamma   90.00
#
_symmetry.space_group_name_H-M   'P 1'
#
loop_
_entity.id
_entity.type
_entity.pdbx_description
1 polymer ?
#
loop_
_entity_poly.entity_id
_entity_poly.type
_entity_poly.pdbx_seq_one_letter_code
_entity_poly.pdbx_strand_id
1 'polypeptide(L)'
;MSTDTDDTPPRLKRPLLYVMGVFYAAAGVMHFVAPKVYARIVPPRFPKPVALVYLSGIAEIVLGIGVLLRRTRQRSAWGLIALLIAVFPANVHMATSDVATDAAPDWAEGITRAAMWARLPLQGVLILWAWWYTRLMPESSEKDASNPETHQ
;
A
#
# COMPACT_ATOMS: atom_id res chain seq x y z
N MET A 1 22.94 20.22 30.02
CA MET A 1 22.00 20.78 29.02
C MET A 1 21.48 19.59 28.24
N SER A 2 20.46 18.93 28.84
CA SER A 2 19.90 17.68 28.31
C SER A 2 18.99 18.05 27.15
N THR A 3 19.38 17.70 25.93
CA THR A 3 18.49 17.73 24.78
C THR A 3 17.65 16.46 24.87
N ASP A 4 16.50 16.55 25.55
CA ASP A 4 15.42 15.60 25.38
C ASP A 4 14.95 15.69 23.93
N THR A 5 15.49 14.83 23.08
CA THR A 5 14.87 14.53 21.79
C THR A 5 13.59 13.76 22.10
N ASP A 6 12.49 14.50 22.10
CA ASP A 6 11.14 13.96 22.24
C ASP A 6 10.87 13.00 21.07
N ASP A 7 11.19 11.71 21.25
CA ASP A 7 10.94 10.62 20.31
C ASP A 7 9.45 10.22 20.22
N THR A 8 8.57 11.12 20.69
CA THR A 8 7.13 10.94 20.54
C THR A 8 6.77 11.03 19.06
N PRO A 9 6.32 9.95 18.42
CA PRO A 9 5.91 10.02 17.02
C PRO A 9 4.83 11.08 16.91
N PRO A 10 4.94 12.03 15.95
CA PRO A 10 4.01 13.14 15.83
C PRO A 10 2.58 12.60 15.83
N ARG A 11 1.70 13.25 16.58
CA ARG A 11 0.30 12.84 16.88
C ARG A 11 -0.50 12.41 15.64
N LEU A 12 -0.11 12.91 14.46
CA LEU A 12 -0.71 12.55 13.17
C LEU A 12 -0.28 11.16 12.62
N LYS A 13 0.89 10.63 12.99
CA LYS A 13 1.41 9.38 12.40
C LYS A 13 0.56 8.16 12.74
N ARG A 14 -0.02 8.10 13.94
CA ARG A 14 -0.87 6.98 14.37
C ARG A 14 -2.19 6.90 13.60
N PRO A 15 -3.00 7.96 13.54
CA PRO A 15 -4.26 7.90 12.78
C PRO A 15 -4.04 7.64 11.29
N LEU A 16 -3.03 8.24 10.66
CA LEU A 16 -2.69 7.97 9.26
C LEU A 16 -2.28 6.52 9.02
N LEU A 17 -1.64 5.86 10.00
CA LEU A 17 -1.31 4.44 9.92
C LEU A 17 -2.58 3.57 9.88
N TYR A 18 -3.55 3.87 10.75
CA TYR A 18 -4.84 3.16 10.75
C TYR A 18 -5.59 3.37 9.44
N VAL A 19 -5.62 4.62 8.95
CA VAL A 19 -6.24 4.93 7.65
C VAL A 19 -5.58 4.10 6.53
N MET A 20 -4.25 4.03 6.50
CA MET A 20 -3.53 3.24 5.50
C MET A 20 -3.86 1.75 5.60
N GLY A 21 -3.79 1.17 6.80
CA GLY A 21 -4.05 -0.26 7.00
C GLY A 21 -5.48 -0.64 6.63
N VAL A 22 -6.48 0.14 7.07
CA VAL A 22 -7.89 -0.08 6.74
C VAL A 22 -8.16 0.11 5.26
N PHE A 23 -7.56 1.14 4.64
CA PHE A 23 -7.70 1.41 3.21
C PHE A 23 -7.22 0.23 2.36
N TYR A 24 -6.00 -0.30 2.62
CA TYR A 24 -5.49 -1.44 1.86
C TYR A 24 -6.26 -2.73 2.16
N ALA A 25 -6.67 -2.98 3.39
CA ALA A 25 -7.50 -4.15 3.72
C ALA A 25 -8.85 -4.09 2.99
N ALA A 26 -9.51 -2.94 2.98
CA ALA A 26 -10.77 -2.75 2.27
C ALA A 26 -10.59 -2.87 0.74
N ALA A 27 -9.53 -2.26 0.17
CA ALA A 27 -9.20 -2.40 -1.24
C ALA A 27 -8.97 -3.86 -1.63
N GLY A 28 -8.23 -4.61 -0.81
CA GLY A 28 -8.00 -6.04 -1.02
C GLY A 28 -9.29 -6.86 -1.00
N VAL A 29 -10.24 -6.55 -0.11
CA VAL A 29 -11.57 -7.20 -0.09
C VAL A 29 -12.32 -6.95 -1.39
N MET A 30 -12.23 -5.74 -1.96
CA MET A 30 -12.90 -5.42 -3.23
C MET A 30 -12.42 -6.27 -4.41
N HIS A 31 -11.20 -6.80 -4.38
CA HIS A 31 -10.71 -7.75 -5.37
C HIS A 31 -11.50 -9.07 -5.38
N PHE A 32 -12.06 -9.46 -4.23
CA PHE A 32 -12.93 -10.65 -4.12
C PHE A 32 -14.38 -10.35 -4.43
N VAL A 33 -14.84 -9.12 -4.19
CA VAL A 33 -16.22 -8.71 -4.47
C VAL A 33 -16.44 -8.52 -5.98
N ALA A 34 -15.47 -7.93 -6.68
CA ALA A 34 -15.60 -7.61 -8.10
C ALA A 34 -14.40 -8.12 -8.96
N PRO A 35 -14.03 -9.42 -8.88
CA PRO A 35 -12.80 -9.92 -9.50
C PRO A 35 -12.79 -9.77 -11.02
N LYS A 36 -13.94 -9.86 -11.67
CA LYS A 36 -14.05 -9.69 -13.15
C LYS A 36 -13.78 -8.26 -13.59
N VAL A 37 -14.15 -7.28 -12.78
CA VAL A 37 -13.87 -5.86 -13.06
C VAL A 37 -12.36 -5.60 -12.99
N TYR A 38 -11.73 -6.06 -11.92
CA TYR A 38 -10.26 -5.94 -11.76
C TYR A 38 -9.47 -6.74 -12.79
N ALA A 39 -9.98 -7.90 -13.23
CA ALA A 39 -9.31 -8.71 -14.25
C ALA A 39 -9.22 -8.01 -15.63
N ARG A 40 -10.17 -7.12 -15.96
CA ARG A 40 -10.13 -6.32 -17.19
C ARG A 40 -8.99 -5.30 -17.22
N ILE A 41 -8.54 -4.87 -16.04
CA ILE A 41 -7.46 -3.89 -15.87
C ILE A 41 -6.09 -4.55 -16.07
N VAL A 42 -5.98 -5.87 -15.86
CA VAL A 42 -4.73 -6.60 -16.05
C VAL A 42 -4.35 -6.61 -17.53
N PRO A 43 -3.13 -6.16 -17.90
CA PRO A 43 -2.71 -6.16 -19.29
C PRO A 43 -2.81 -7.55 -19.93
N PRO A 44 -3.21 -7.67 -21.19
CA PRO A 44 -3.44 -8.98 -21.89
C PRO A 44 -2.20 -9.89 -21.92
N ARG A 45 -0.99 -9.33 -21.77
CA ARG A 45 0.27 -10.07 -21.72
C ARG A 45 0.45 -10.93 -20.47
N PHE A 46 -0.32 -10.68 -19.41
CA PHE A 46 -0.22 -11.45 -18.17
C PHE A 46 -1.18 -12.65 -18.21
N PRO A 47 -0.69 -13.87 -17.90
CA PRO A 47 -1.53 -15.04 -17.84
C PRO A 47 -2.43 -15.02 -16.59
N LYS A 48 -3.61 -15.64 -16.70
CA LYS A 48 -4.54 -15.86 -15.57
C LYS A 48 -4.90 -14.58 -14.79
N PRO A 49 -5.50 -13.55 -15.44
CA PRO A 49 -5.75 -12.25 -14.83
C PRO A 49 -6.57 -12.35 -13.52
N VAL A 50 -7.55 -13.24 -13.44
CA VAL A 50 -8.36 -13.44 -12.22
C VAL A 50 -7.51 -13.96 -11.06
N ALA A 51 -6.56 -14.86 -11.32
CA ALA A 51 -5.66 -15.35 -10.27
C ALA A 51 -4.74 -14.24 -9.74
N LEU A 52 -4.25 -13.38 -10.62
CA LEU A 52 -3.45 -12.20 -10.23
C LEU A 52 -4.26 -11.22 -9.39
N VAL A 53 -5.54 -11.02 -9.72
CA VAL A 53 -6.46 -10.19 -8.93
C VAL A 53 -6.62 -10.75 -7.51
N TYR A 54 -6.87 -12.04 -7.37
CA TYR A 54 -6.98 -12.66 -6.05
C TYR A 54 -5.66 -12.60 -5.26
N LEU A 55 -4.53 -12.84 -5.93
CA LEU A 55 -3.22 -12.76 -5.29
C LEU A 55 -2.92 -11.34 -4.77
N SER A 56 -3.20 -10.31 -5.57
CA SER A 56 -3.02 -8.92 -5.12
C SER A 56 -3.99 -8.58 -3.98
N GLY A 57 -5.24 -9.02 -4.04
CA GLY A 57 -6.22 -8.82 -2.97
C GLY A 57 -5.77 -9.45 -1.64
N ILE A 58 -5.27 -10.68 -1.67
CA ILE A 58 -4.70 -11.34 -0.48
C ILE A 58 -3.51 -10.52 0.05
N ALA A 59 -2.59 -10.12 -0.83
CA ALA A 59 -1.42 -9.33 -0.44
C ALA A 59 -1.84 -8.00 0.20
N GLU A 60 -2.81 -7.28 -0.37
CA GLU A 60 -3.33 -6.03 0.18
C GLU A 60 -3.92 -6.21 1.58
N ILE A 61 -4.73 -7.25 1.80
CA ILE A 61 -5.32 -7.55 3.11
C ILE A 61 -4.23 -7.86 4.12
N VAL A 62 -3.33 -8.80 3.80
CA VAL A 62 -2.27 -9.23 4.71
C VAL A 62 -1.32 -8.09 5.06
N LEU A 63 -0.90 -7.31 4.06
CA LEU A 63 0.00 -6.18 4.25
C LEU A 63 -0.70 -5.01 4.95
N GLY A 64 -1.96 -4.73 4.63
CA GLY A 64 -2.77 -3.71 5.29
C GLY A 64 -2.94 -4.00 6.79
N ILE A 65 -3.27 -5.24 7.15
CA ILE A 65 -3.32 -5.66 8.56
C ILE A 65 -1.93 -5.63 9.19
N GLY A 66 -0.92 -6.13 8.46
CA GLY A 66 0.46 -6.20 8.96
C GLY A 66 1.09 -4.85 9.27
N VAL A 67 0.69 -3.78 8.57
CA VAL A 67 1.11 -2.40 8.89
C VAL A 67 0.59 -1.94 10.24
N LEU A 68 -0.59 -2.39 10.66
CA LEU A 68 -1.17 -2.03 11.95
C LEU A 68 -0.43 -2.67 13.13
N LEU A 69 0.19 -3.83 12.90
CA LEU A 69 0.91 -4.58 13.93
C LEU A 69 2.34 -4.04 14.08
N ARG A 70 2.74 -3.68 15.30
CA ARG A 70 4.08 -3.12 15.56
C ARG A 70 5.23 -4.01 15.07
N ARG A 71 5.11 -5.33 15.24
CA ARG A 71 6.15 -6.31 14.90
C ARG A 71 6.37 -6.48 13.39
N THR A 72 5.33 -6.31 12.58
CA THR A 72 5.36 -6.54 11.14
C THR A 72 5.30 -5.25 10.31
N ARG A 73 5.06 -4.10 10.94
CA ARG A 73 4.83 -2.81 10.29
C ARG A 73 5.82 -2.48 9.19
N GLN A 74 7.11 -2.54 9.50
CA GLN A 74 8.15 -2.19 8.55
C GLN A 74 8.17 -3.15 7.36
N ARG A 75 8.10 -4.47 7.63
CA ARG A 75 8.09 -5.48 6.56
C ARG A 75 6.85 -5.34 5.68
N SER A 76 5.70 -5.06 6.29
CA SER A 76 4.45 -4.83 5.56
C SER A 76 4.47 -3.53 4.77
N ALA A 77 5.07 -2.45 5.28
CA ALA A 77 5.26 -1.21 4.52
C ALA A 77 6.14 -1.44 3.28
N TRP A 78 7.24 -2.18 3.39
CA TRP A 78 8.04 -2.59 2.24
C TRP A 78 7.27 -3.50 1.28
N GLY A 79 6.46 -4.41 1.81
CA GLY A 79 5.57 -5.26 1.02
C GLY A 79 4.55 -4.44 0.22
N LEU A 80 3.95 -3.39 0.82
CA LEU A 80 3.04 -2.48 0.13
C LEU A 80 3.74 -1.70 -0.98
N ILE A 81 4.97 -1.23 -0.77
CA ILE A 81 5.76 -0.58 -1.82
C ILE A 81 5.99 -1.54 -2.98
N ALA A 82 6.44 -2.77 -2.70
CA ALA A 82 6.67 -3.78 -3.72
C ALA A 82 5.38 -4.13 -4.49
N LEU A 83 4.25 -4.26 -3.77
CA LEU A 83 2.94 -4.52 -4.37
C LEU A 83 2.50 -3.37 -5.29
N LEU A 84 2.64 -2.11 -4.84
CA LEU A 84 2.31 -0.94 -5.65
C LEU A 84 3.14 -0.89 -6.93
N ILE A 85 4.44 -1.20 -6.85
CA ILE A 85 5.31 -1.29 -8.04
C ILE A 85 4.84 -2.44 -8.95
N ALA A 86 4.49 -3.60 -8.40
CA ALA A 86 4.03 -4.76 -9.16
C ALA A 86 2.71 -4.52 -9.90
N VAL A 87 1.77 -3.75 -9.31
CA VAL A 87 0.49 -3.42 -9.95
C VAL A 87 0.55 -2.18 -10.85
N PHE A 88 1.69 -1.47 -10.88
CA PHE A 88 1.87 -0.28 -11.72
C PHE A 88 1.56 -0.52 -13.20
N PRO A 89 2.00 -1.61 -13.84
CA PRO A 89 1.64 -1.90 -15.22
C PRO A 89 0.12 -2.00 -15.46
N ALA A 90 -0.63 -2.52 -14.49
CA ALA A 90 -2.09 -2.58 -14.58
C ALA A 90 -2.72 -1.17 -14.47
N ASN A 91 -2.20 -0.31 -13.60
CA ASN A 91 -2.65 1.08 -13.48
C ASN A 91 -2.34 1.88 -14.76
N VAL A 92 -1.16 1.69 -15.37
CA VAL A 92 -0.82 2.30 -16.66
C VAL A 92 -1.76 1.78 -17.76
N HIS A 93 -1.98 0.48 -17.83
CA HIS A 93 -2.89 -0.11 -18.82
C HIS A 93 -4.30 0.48 -18.70
N MET A 94 -4.82 0.61 -17.49
CA MET A 94 -6.12 1.20 -17.23
C MET A 94 -6.20 2.67 -17.64
N ALA A 95 -5.14 3.46 -17.46
CA ALA A 95 -5.10 4.87 -17.83
C ALA A 95 -4.95 5.09 -19.35
N THR A 96 -4.33 4.14 -20.06
CA THR A 96 -4.01 4.24 -21.49
C THR A 96 -4.97 3.45 -22.39
N SER A 97 -5.86 2.64 -21.83
CA SER A 97 -6.87 1.87 -22.56
C SER A 97 -8.28 2.39 -22.25
N ASP A 98 -9.24 2.09 -23.12
CA ASP A 98 -10.63 2.49 -22.95
C ASP A 98 -11.44 1.57 -22.02
N VAL A 99 -10.79 0.58 -21.41
CA VAL A 99 -11.44 -0.44 -20.53
C VAL A 99 -12.29 0.17 -19.42
N ALA A 100 -11.84 1.28 -18.82
CA ALA A 100 -12.57 1.94 -17.75
C ALA A 100 -13.65 2.89 -18.29
N THR A 101 -13.40 3.54 -19.40
CA THR A 101 -14.35 4.46 -20.05
C THR A 101 -15.48 3.70 -20.73
N ASP A 102 -15.22 2.56 -21.36
CA ASP A 102 -16.25 1.70 -21.96
C ASP A 102 -17.26 1.15 -20.94
N ALA A 103 -16.87 1.08 -19.67
CA ALA A 103 -17.74 0.65 -18.58
C ALA A 103 -18.50 1.81 -17.90
N ALA A 104 -18.17 3.06 -18.26
CA ALA A 104 -18.79 4.26 -17.69
C ALA A 104 -19.94 4.76 -18.58
N PRO A 105 -20.94 5.41 -18.00
CA PRO A 105 -21.96 6.12 -18.80
C PRO A 105 -21.32 7.28 -19.56
N ASP A 106 -21.87 7.64 -20.73
CA ASP A 106 -21.33 8.68 -21.63
C ASP A 106 -21.04 10.02 -20.93
N TRP A 107 -21.91 10.42 -20.01
CA TRP A 107 -21.74 11.66 -19.23
C TRP A 107 -20.53 11.62 -18.27
N ALA A 108 -20.06 10.43 -17.88
CA ALA A 108 -18.98 10.23 -16.94
C ALA A 108 -17.63 9.89 -17.59
N GLU A 109 -17.57 9.71 -18.92
CA GLU A 109 -16.37 9.29 -19.63
C GLU A 109 -15.16 10.20 -19.33
N GLY A 110 -15.33 11.51 -19.45
CA GLY A 110 -14.26 12.50 -19.20
C GLY A 110 -13.75 12.46 -17.75
N ILE A 111 -14.67 12.31 -16.78
CA ILE A 111 -14.33 12.22 -15.35
C ILE A 111 -13.59 10.91 -15.08
N THR A 112 -14.05 9.81 -15.66
CA THR A 112 -13.43 8.49 -15.54
C THR A 112 -12.00 8.52 -16.10
N ARG A 113 -11.81 9.07 -17.28
CA ARG A 113 -10.49 9.22 -17.90
C ARG A 113 -9.54 10.06 -17.03
N ALA A 114 -10.01 11.21 -16.55
CA ALA A 114 -9.23 12.06 -15.64
C ALA A 114 -8.85 11.33 -14.33
N ALA A 115 -9.78 10.57 -13.74
CA ALA A 115 -9.54 9.80 -12.55
C ALA A 115 -8.48 8.69 -12.76
N MET A 116 -8.49 8.02 -13.93
CA MET A 116 -7.49 7.00 -14.26
C MET A 116 -6.08 7.61 -14.38
N TRP A 117 -5.95 8.76 -15.01
CA TRP A 117 -4.67 9.46 -15.08
C TRP A 117 -4.21 10.03 -13.75
N ALA A 118 -5.12 10.54 -12.91
CA ALA A 118 -4.80 11.02 -11.56
C ALA A 118 -4.31 9.88 -10.64
N ARG A 119 -4.70 8.64 -10.92
CA ARG A 119 -4.29 7.46 -10.17
C ARG A 119 -2.77 7.18 -10.26
N LEU A 120 -2.12 7.54 -11.38
CA LEU A 120 -0.69 7.32 -11.55
C LEU A 120 0.16 8.18 -10.59
N PRO A 121 0.00 9.52 -10.51
CA PRO A 121 0.72 10.30 -9.51
C PRO A 121 0.29 9.96 -8.07
N LEU A 122 -0.99 9.62 -7.84
CA LEU A 122 -1.47 9.17 -6.54
C LEU A 122 -0.72 7.92 -6.06
N GLN A 123 -0.41 6.99 -6.96
CA GLN A 123 0.39 5.81 -6.63
C GLN A 123 1.78 6.20 -6.11
N GLY A 124 2.43 7.20 -6.69
CA GLY A 124 3.68 7.75 -6.18
C GLY A 124 3.55 8.29 -4.75
N VAL A 125 2.45 9.01 -4.47
CA VAL A 125 2.13 9.50 -3.12
C VAL A 125 1.93 8.34 -2.14
N LEU A 126 1.23 7.27 -2.54
CA LEU A 126 1.02 6.09 -1.70
C LEU A 126 2.34 5.35 -1.40
N ILE A 127 3.24 5.27 -2.38
CA ILE A 127 4.59 4.71 -2.18
C ILE A 127 5.38 5.54 -1.17
N LEU A 128 5.39 6.87 -1.31
CA LEU A 128 6.05 7.77 -0.36
C LEU A 128 5.44 7.67 1.04
N TRP A 129 4.12 7.54 1.12
CA TRP A 129 3.42 7.36 2.38
C TRP A 129 3.80 6.03 3.07
N ALA A 130 3.81 4.92 2.34
CA ALA A 130 4.27 3.63 2.85
C ALA A 130 5.74 3.69 3.28
N TRP A 131 6.60 4.33 2.46
CA TRP A 131 8.01 4.50 2.76
C TRP A 131 8.27 5.29 4.05
N TRP A 132 7.44 6.26 4.37
CA TRP A 132 7.55 7.00 5.63
C TRP A 132 7.49 6.09 6.85
N TYR A 133 6.69 5.01 6.79
CA TYR A 133 6.59 4.03 7.88
C TYR A 133 7.71 2.99 7.89
N THR A 134 8.50 2.85 6.83
CA THR A 134 9.68 1.98 6.82
C THR A 134 10.81 2.53 7.69
N ARG A 135 10.83 3.83 7.92
CA ARG A 135 11.86 4.54 8.70
C ARG A 135 11.56 4.62 10.20
N LEU A 136 10.42 4.16 10.65
CA LEU A 136 10.03 4.16 12.06
C LEU A 136 10.53 2.88 12.75
N MET A 137 11.86 2.75 12.92
CA MET A 137 12.44 1.69 13.75
C MET A 137 12.56 2.15 15.19
N PRO A 138 12.20 1.33 16.19
CA PRO A 138 12.76 1.46 17.52
C PRO A 138 14.18 0.88 17.53
N GLU A 139 15.15 1.69 17.85
CA GLU A 139 16.54 1.33 18.17
C GLU A 139 16.65 0.52 19.48
N SER A 140 15.78 -0.45 19.71
CA SER A 140 15.76 -1.21 20.96
C SER A 140 16.61 -2.48 20.95
N SER A 141 17.27 -2.80 19.82
CA SER A 141 18.15 -4.00 19.76
C SER A 141 19.62 -3.73 20.07
N GLU A 142 20.06 -2.48 20.07
CA GLU A 142 21.49 -2.16 20.25
C GLU A 142 21.85 -1.89 21.72
N LYS A 143 20.88 -1.51 22.55
CA LYS A 143 21.11 -1.28 23.98
C LYS A 143 21.26 -2.54 24.83
N ASP A 144 20.71 -3.67 24.41
CA ASP A 144 20.88 -4.95 25.13
C ASP A 144 22.21 -5.65 24.82
N ALA A 145 22.86 -5.29 23.70
CA ALA A 145 24.16 -5.86 23.34
C ALA A 145 25.35 -5.12 23.93
N SER A 146 25.16 -3.90 24.48
CA SER A 146 26.26 -3.06 24.99
C SER A 146 26.35 -3.00 26.52
N ASN A 147 25.55 -3.80 27.27
CA ASN A 147 25.69 -3.89 28.72
C ASN A 147 26.15 -5.30 29.16
N PRO A 148 27.47 -5.59 29.13
CA PRO A 148 28.02 -6.84 29.62
C PRO A 148 28.19 -6.90 31.15
N GLU A 149 27.66 -5.92 31.87
CA GLU A 149 27.93 -5.78 33.33
C GLU A 149 26.68 -6.08 34.17
N THR A 150 26.24 -7.35 34.25
CA THR A 150 25.52 -7.82 35.44
C THR A 150 25.56 -9.35 35.55
N HIS A 151 26.78 -9.91 35.69
CA HIS A 151 26.96 -11.20 36.29
C HIS A 151 28.23 -11.16 37.19
N GLN A 152 28.08 -10.59 38.38
CA GLN A 152 28.88 -10.94 39.54
C GLN A 152 27.98 -11.06 40.76
#